data_371a27381f53e2fde011be7aa9a4d6d6
#
_entry.id   371a27381f53e2fde011be7aa9a4d6d6
#
_cell.length_a   1.000
_cell.length_b   1.000
_cell.length_c   1.000
_cell.angle_alpha   90.00
_cell.angle_beta   90.00
_cell.angle_gamma   90.00
#
_symmetry.space_group_name_H-M   'P 1'
#
loop_
_entity.id
_entity.type
_entity.pdbx_description
1 polymer ?
#
loop_
_entity_poly.entity_id
_entity_poly.type
_entity_poly.pdbx_seq_one_letter_code
_entity_poly.pdbx_strand_id
1 'polypeptide(L)'
;MLTQCRLYRETTGDETYAEMEASLRDWLFGCNPWGTSMIVELPLYGDYPSQPHSSLLNAGVGNTTGGLVDGPVYRSIFEGLRGVNMTGIPGTPGQDYERFQPELMVYHDALHDYSTNEPTMDGTACLTYYLSAMQKEGMKQAGASADKNVYVNGGIVRTDPSKKQISLVFTAADKADGADAIISTPKRHGIK
;
A
#
# COMPACT_ATOMS: atom_id res chain seq x y z
N MET A 1 -3.93 -13.88 -3.13
CA MET A 1 -3.61 -14.32 -1.75
C MET A 1 -4.30 -13.44 -0.71
N LEU A 2 -4.17 -12.12 -0.72
CA LEU A 2 -4.85 -11.22 0.23
C LEU A 2 -6.36 -11.49 0.35
N THR A 3 -7.07 -11.48 -0.78
CA THR A 3 -8.51 -11.79 -0.84
C THR A 3 -8.84 -13.21 -0.35
N GLN A 4 -7.96 -14.17 -0.56
CA GLN A 4 -8.14 -15.53 -0.07
C GLN A 4 -8.05 -15.61 1.47
N CYS A 5 -7.09 -14.91 2.08
CA CYS A 5 -7.01 -14.82 3.54
C CYS A 5 -8.29 -14.23 4.13
N ARG A 6 -8.80 -13.18 3.49
CA ARG A 6 -10.05 -12.53 3.88
C ARG A 6 -11.25 -13.47 3.77
N LEU A 7 -11.43 -14.12 2.64
CA LEU A 7 -12.51 -15.08 2.41
C LEU A 7 -12.45 -16.26 3.39
N TYR A 8 -11.26 -16.76 3.65
CA TYR A 8 -11.06 -17.84 4.63
C TYR A 8 -11.55 -17.40 6.01
N ARG A 9 -11.11 -16.26 6.50
CA ARG A 9 -11.53 -15.70 7.80
C ARG A 9 -13.04 -15.46 7.85
N GLU A 10 -13.63 -14.89 6.82
CA GLU A 10 -15.08 -14.62 6.78
C GLU A 10 -15.93 -15.90 6.73
N THR A 11 -15.42 -16.95 6.09
CA THR A 11 -16.16 -18.21 5.91
C THR A 11 -16.04 -19.13 7.12
N THR A 12 -14.86 -19.20 7.73
CA THR A 12 -14.54 -20.15 8.79
C THR A 12 -14.61 -19.55 10.20
N GLY A 13 -14.44 -18.24 10.30
CA GLY A 13 -14.20 -17.55 11.59
C GLY A 13 -12.79 -17.78 12.15
N ASP A 14 -11.93 -18.49 11.42
CA ASP A 14 -10.56 -18.79 11.84
C ASP A 14 -9.62 -17.65 11.43
N GLU A 15 -8.88 -17.11 12.40
CA GLU A 15 -7.95 -15.98 12.23
C GLU A 15 -6.49 -16.40 12.01
N THR A 16 -6.22 -17.67 11.73
CA THR A 16 -4.85 -18.19 11.51
C THR A 16 -4.05 -17.33 10.51
N TYR A 17 -4.69 -16.78 9.50
CA TYR A 17 -4.04 -15.97 8.46
C TYR A 17 -4.26 -14.45 8.61
N ALA A 18 -4.73 -13.98 9.77
CA ALA A 18 -5.02 -12.55 9.97
C ALA A 18 -3.76 -11.67 9.87
N GLU A 19 -2.64 -12.12 10.43
CA GLU A 19 -1.36 -11.42 10.32
C GLU A 19 -0.84 -11.38 8.88
N MET A 20 -0.99 -12.49 8.15
CA MET A 20 -0.65 -12.56 6.73
C MET A 20 -1.54 -11.64 5.89
N GLU A 21 -2.84 -11.59 6.18
CA GLU A 21 -3.78 -10.65 5.54
C GLU A 21 -3.34 -9.20 5.75
N ALA A 22 -3.00 -8.83 6.98
CA ALA A 22 -2.53 -7.50 7.33
C ALA A 22 -1.22 -7.15 6.61
N SER A 23 -0.24 -8.05 6.63
CA SER A 23 1.06 -7.84 5.97
C SER A 23 0.93 -7.68 4.46
N LEU A 24 0.09 -8.48 3.80
CA LEU A 24 -0.17 -8.37 2.37
C LEU A 24 -0.90 -7.06 2.00
N ARG A 25 -1.82 -6.62 2.84
CA ARG A 25 -2.46 -5.31 2.70
C ARG A 25 -1.44 -4.19 2.79
N ASP A 26 -0.65 -4.18 3.84
CA ASP A 26 0.33 -3.13 4.09
C ASP A 26 1.37 -3.09 2.96
N TRP A 27 1.76 -4.25 2.44
CA TRP A 27 2.64 -4.35 1.29
C TRP A 27 2.04 -3.68 0.04
N LEU A 28 0.75 -3.90 -0.25
CA LEU A 28 0.04 -3.26 -1.36
C LEU A 28 -0.02 -1.74 -1.23
N PHE A 29 -0.07 -1.22 -0.02
CA PHE A 29 -0.15 0.22 0.26
C PHE A 29 1.21 0.88 0.50
N GLY A 30 2.33 0.21 0.19
CA GLY A 30 3.65 0.81 0.17
C GLY A 30 4.63 0.29 1.24
N CYS A 31 4.23 -0.63 2.14
CA CYS A 31 5.18 -1.32 3.02
C CYS A 31 5.95 -2.39 2.25
N ASN A 32 6.61 -2.00 1.18
CA ASN A 32 7.36 -2.84 0.26
C ASN A 32 8.73 -2.20 -0.05
N PRO A 33 9.64 -2.91 -0.73
CA PRO A 33 11.00 -2.39 -1.00
C PRO A 33 11.04 -1.05 -1.75
N TRP A 34 10.02 -0.76 -2.57
CA TRP A 34 9.97 0.49 -3.36
C TRP A 34 9.29 1.64 -2.61
N GLY A 35 8.63 1.38 -1.48
CA GLY A 35 7.91 2.39 -0.71
C GLY A 35 6.69 2.96 -1.44
N THR A 36 6.21 2.31 -2.48
CA THR A 36 5.10 2.76 -3.32
C THR A 36 3.89 1.85 -3.23
N SER A 37 2.71 2.43 -3.29
CA SER A 37 1.47 1.66 -3.47
C SER A 37 1.49 0.94 -4.83
N MET A 38 0.76 -0.17 -4.93
CA MET A 38 0.51 -0.86 -6.20
C MET A 38 -0.85 -0.48 -6.80
N ILE A 39 -1.45 0.63 -6.33
CA ILE A 39 -2.76 1.09 -6.76
C ILE A 39 -2.61 2.43 -7.46
N VAL A 40 -3.04 2.51 -8.70
CA VAL A 40 -2.92 3.71 -9.55
C VAL A 40 -3.55 4.91 -8.87
N GLU A 41 -2.75 5.99 -8.72
CA GLU A 41 -3.14 7.28 -8.14
C GLU A 41 -3.70 7.21 -6.70
N LEU A 42 -3.43 6.13 -5.96
CA LEU A 42 -3.84 5.98 -4.57
C LEU A 42 -2.70 5.40 -3.70
N PRO A 43 -2.56 5.86 -2.43
CA PRO A 43 -3.35 6.91 -1.76
C PRO A 43 -2.94 8.32 -2.21
N LEU A 44 -3.84 9.27 -2.13
CA LEU A 44 -3.65 10.66 -2.62
C LEU A 44 -2.43 11.41 -2.03
N TYR A 45 -1.95 11.00 -0.88
CA TYR A 45 -0.82 11.62 -0.16
C TYR A 45 0.37 10.67 0.01
N GLY A 46 0.40 9.59 -0.76
CA GLY A 46 1.47 8.63 -0.80
C GLY A 46 2.13 8.58 -2.18
N ASP A 47 3.08 7.67 -2.32
CA ASP A 47 3.64 7.31 -3.60
C ASP A 47 2.81 6.20 -4.26
N TYR A 48 2.62 6.27 -5.57
CA TYR A 48 1.74 5.38 -6.32
C TYR A 48 2.15 5.31 -7.81
N PRO A 49 1.69 4.29 -8.57
CA PRO A 49 1.87 4.23 -10.01
C PRO A 49 1.22 5.43 -10.70
N SER A 50 2.03 6.25 -11.34
CA SER A 50 1.62 7.48 -12.03
C SER A 50 1.58 7.35 -13.55
N GLN A 51 2.28 6.33 -14.09
CA GLN A 51 2.38 6.05 -15.51
C GLN A 51 1.98 4.61 -15.85
N PRO A 52 0.76 4.16 -15.46
CA PRO A 52 0.35 2.79 -15.65
C PRO A 52 0.25 2.43 -17.14
N HIS A 53 0.64 1.22 -17.48
CA HIS A 53 0.51 0.70 -18.82
C HIS A 53 -0.98 0.50 -19.18
N SER A 54 -1.47 1.27 -20.13
CA SER A 54 -2.87 1.17 -20.58
C SER A 54 -3.02 1.68 -21.99
N SER A 55 -3.63 0.89 -22.87
CA SER A 55 -3.98 1.30 -24.23
C SER A 55 -4.96 2.47 -24.25
N LEU A 56 -5.84 2.58 -23.26
CA LEU A 56 -6.78 3.69 -23.12
C LEU A 56 -6.06 5.00 -22.78
N LEU A 57 -5.10 4.96 -21.86
CA LEU A 57 -4.28 6.13 -21.53
C LEU A 57 -3.38 6.53 -22.70
N ASN A 58 -2.79 5.57 -23.40
CA ASN A 58 -2.01 5.82 -24.61
C ASN A 58 -2.82 6.50 -25.71
N ALA A 59 -4.10 6.20 -25.79
CA ALA A 59 -5.04 6.85 -26.74
C ALA A 59 -5.58 8.20 -26.23
N GLY A 60 -5.19 8.64 -25.04
CA GLY A 60 -5.69 9.88 -24.42
C GLY A 60 -7.15 9.79 -23.97
N VAL A 61 -7.67 8.59 -23.79
CA VAL A 61 -9.04 8.34 -23.33
C VAL A 61 -9.03 7.43 -22.11
N GLY A 62 -9.95 7.67 -21.19
CA GLY A 62 -10.14 6.83 -20.01
C GLY A 62 -9.31 7.26 -18.79
N ASN A 63 -9.52 6.52 -17.72
CA ASN A 63 -8.92 6.71 -16.42
C ASN A 63 -8.73 5.32 -15.78
N THR A 64 -7.58 5.09 -15.16
CA THR A 64 -7.25 3.84 -14.49
C THR A 64 -7.03 4.02 -12.98
N THR A 65 -7.42 5.16 -12.43
CA THR A 65 -7.37 5.44 -10.99
C THR A 65 -8.03 4.32 -10.18
N GLY A 66 -7.32 3.82 -9.18
CA GLY A 66 -7.79 2.70 -8.37
C GLY A 66 -7.51 1.31 -8.95
N GLY A 67 -6.98 1.23 -10.17
CA GLY A 67 -6.54 -0.02 -10.76
C GLY A 67 -5.35 -0.61 -10.02
N LEU A 68 -5.37 -1.92 -9.77
CA LEU A 68 -4.23 -2.64 -9.19
C LEU A 68 -3.28 -3.06 -10.31
N VAL A 69 -2.04 -2.58 -10.28
CA VAL A 69 -1.02 -2.99 -11.23
C VAL A 69 -0.50 -4.40 -10.92
N ASP A 70 0.08 -5.08 -11.91
CA ASP A 70 0.63 -6.43 -11.75
C ASP A 70 1.67 -6.51 -10.63
N GLY A 71 2.45 -5.44 -10.46
CA GLY A 71 3.48 -5.37 -9.44
C GLY A 71 4.80 -6.03 -9.86
N PRO A 72 5.73 -6.23 -8.93
CA PRO A 72 7.08 -6.63 -9.25
C PRO A 72 7.17 -8.04 -9.84
N VAL A 73 8.09 -8.20 -10.80
CA VAL A 73 8.44 -9.49 -11.40
C VAL A 73 9.90 -9.85 -11.09
N TYR A 74 10.27 -11.11 -11.31
CA TYR A 74 11.67 -11.52 -11.24
C TYR A 74 12.50 -10.74 -12.27
N ARG A 75 13.67 -10.27 -11.85
CA ARG A 75 14.61 -9.55 -12.73
C ARG A 75 14.92 -10.35 -14.00
N SER A 76 15.15 -11.65 -13.90
CA SER A 76 15.44 -12.51 -15.06
C SER A 76 14.30 -12.57 -16.08
N ILE A 77 13.06 -12.43 -15.63
CA ILE A 77 11.89 -12.32 -16.52
C ILE A 77 11.88 -10.95 -17.18
N PHE A 78 12.00 -9.88 -16.37
CA PHE A 78 11.98 -8.50 -16.85
C PHE A 78 13.06 -8.22 -17.91
N GLU A 79 14.28 -8.67 -17.70
CA GLU A 79 15.40 -8.54 -18.65
C GLU A 79 15.19 -9.29 -19.96
N GLY A 80 14.34 -10.29 -19.96
CA GLY A 80 13.97 -11.07 -21.18
C GLY A 80 12.78 -10.52 -21.96
N LEU A 81 12.10 -9.49 -21.45
CA LEU A 81 10.91 -8.92 -22.09
C LEU A 81 11.27 -8.07 -23.32
N ARG A 82 10.37 -8.12 -24.32
CA ARG A 82 10.48 -7.30 -25.52
C ARG A 82 9.59 -6.08 -25.41
N GLY A 83 10.08 -4.94 -25.88
CA GLY A 83 9.32 -3.68 -25.91
C GLY A 83 9.27 -2.93 -24.58
N VAL A 84 9.85 -3.47 -23.54
CA VAL A 84 10.00 -2.76 -22.26
C VAL A 84 11.28 -1.93 -22.31
N ASN A 85 11.18 -0.67 -21.91
CA ASN A 85 12.35 0.16 -21.74
C ASN A 85 13.03 -0.19 -20.41
N MET A 86 14.27 -0.62 -20.49
CA MET A 86 15.07 -1.05 -19.35
C MET A 86 15.53 0.09 -18.44
N THR A 87 15.14 1.34 -18.73
CA THR A 87 15.37 2.48 -17.81
C THR A 87 14.60 2.26 -16.52
N GLY A 88 15.22 2.46 -15.39
CA GLY A 88 14.63 2.21 -14.07
C GLY A 88 15.15 0.95 -13.37
N ILE A 89 15.92 0.12 -14.08
CA ILE A 89 16.62 -1.00 -13.46
C ILE A 89 17.87 -0.48 -12.73
N PRO A 90 18.30 -1.12 -11.64
CA PRO A 90 19.52 -0.75 -10.94
C PRO A 90 20.70 -0.59 -11.88
N GLY A 91 21.39 0.53 -11.75
CA GLY A 91 22.48 0.91 -12.66
C GLY A 91 22.09 1.78 -13.84
N THR A 92 20.80 2.07 -14.02
CA THR A 92 20.33 3.04 -15.02
C THR A 92 20.01 4.37 -14.32
N PRO A 93 20.82 5.43 -14.54
CA PRO A 93 20.66 6.69 -13.82
C PRO A 93 19.33 7.39 -14.13
N GLY A 94 18.79 8.07 -13.11
CA GLY A 94 17.69 9.02 -13.27
C GLY A 94 16.30 8.41 -13.30
N GLN A 95 16.16 7.19 -12.81
CA GLN A 95 14.88 6.51 -12.72
C GLN A 95 14.36 6.44 -11.29
N ASP A 96 13.04 6.50 -11.14
CA ASP A 96 12.37 6.25 -9.89
C ASP A 96 12.65 4.83 -9.41
N TYR A 97 12.77 4.66 -8.10
CA TYR A 97 13.06 3.38 -7.45
C TYR A 97 14.44 2.75 -7.75
N GLU A 98 15.34 3.39 -8.49
CA GLU A 98 16.69 2.85 -8.79
C GLU A 98 17.39 2.34 -7.53
N ARG A 99 17.34 3.10 -6.44
CA ARG A 99 17.98 2.78 -5.15
C ARG A 99 17.32 1.63 -4.40
N PHE A 100 16.09 1.31 -4.73
CA PHE A 100 15.23 0.39 -3.99
C PHE A 100 14.97 -0.91 -4.74
N GLN A 101 15.57 -1.10 -5.90
CA GLN A 101 15.43 -2.34 -6.66
C GLN A 101 16.18 -3.48 -5.97
N PRO A 102 15.49 -4.52 -5.45
CA PRO A 102 16.14 -5.72 -4.94
C PRO A 102 16.87 -6.48 -6.06
N GLU A 103 17.83 -7.32 -5.68
CA GLU A 103 18.60 -8.10 -6.64
C GLU A 103 17.74 -9.01 -7.52
N LEU A 104 16.74 -9.66 -6.93
CA LEU A 104 15.95 -10.70 -7.60
C LEU A 104 14.68 -10.18 -8.27
N MET A 105 14.19 -9.01 -7.87
CA MET A 105 12.89 -8.49 -8.31
C MET A 105 13.03 -7.07 -8.80
N VAL A 106 12.18 -6.66 -9.72
CA VAL A 106 12.10 -5.30 -10.22
C VAL A 106 10.65 -4.83 -10.29
N TYR A 107 10.45 -3.56 -10.03
CA TYR A 107 9.22 -2.82 -10.30
C TYR A 107 9.57 -1.54 -11.07
N HIS A 108 8.74 -1.16 -12.03
CA HIS A 108 9.02 -0.05 -12.91
C HIS A 108 7.73 0.70 -13.25
N ASP A 109 7.58 1.94 -12.77
CA ASP A 109 6.44 2.79 -13.12
C ASP A 109 6.68 3.48 -14.46
N ALA A 110 6.31 2.82 -15.54
CA ALA A 110 6.43 3.37 -16.88
C ALA A 110 5.31 2.91 -17.81
N LEU A 111 4.84 3.83 -18.63
CA LEU A 111 3.70 3.63 -19.53
C LEU A 111 3.87 2.46 -20.52
N HIS A 112 5.08 2.10 -20.88
CA HIS A 112 5.36 0.98 -21.80
C HIS A 112 5.68 -0.34 -21.09
N ASP A 113 5.68 -0.35 -19.74
CA ASP A 113 5.91 -1.56 -18.98
C ASP A 113 4.61 -2.31 -18.69
N TYR A 114 4.32 -3.27 -19.55
CA TYR A 114 3.17 -4.17 -19.41
C TYR A 114 3.40 -5.30 -18.40
N SER A 115 4.60 -5.43 -17.85
CA SER A 115 4.98 -6.57 -17.00
C SER A 115 4.84 -6.28 -15.52
N THR A 116 5.08 -5.04 -15.11
CA THR A 116 5.00 -4.65 -13.70
C THR A 116 3.96 -3.58 -13.43
N ASN A 117 3.52 -2.86 -14.48
CA ASN A 117 2.74 -1.63 -14.32
C ASN A 117 1.40 -1.63 -15.08
N GLU A 118 0.92 -2.78 -15.53
CA GLU A 118 -0.40 -2.89 -16.16
C GLU A 118 -1.48 -3.06 -15.08
N PRO A 119 -2.49 -2.17 -15.03
CA PRO A 119 -3.66 -2.38 -14.16
C PRO A 119 -4.51 -3.51 -14.70
N THR A 120 -4.54 -4.64 -14.00
CA THR A 120 -5.28 -5.82 -14.43
C THR A 120 -6.71 -5.84 -13.88
N MET A 121 -7.62 -6.40 -14.66
CA MET A 121 -9.05 -6.46 -14.32
C MET A 121 -9.29 -7.41 -13.14
N ASP A 122 -8.67 -8.55 -13.11
CA ASP A 122 -8.80 -9.56 -12.07
C ASP A 122 -8.20 -9.10 -10.74
N GLY A 123 -6.99 -8.49 -10.77
CA GLY A 123 -6.36 -7.89 -9.60
C GLY A 123 -7.23 -6.77 -9.01
N THR A 124 -7.72 -5.88 -9.85
CA THR A 124 -8.58 -4.76 -9.45
C THR A 124 -9.92 -5.24 -8.87
N ALA A 125 -10.54 -6.25 -9.46
CA ALA A 125 -11.77 -6.84 -8.93
C ALA A 125 -11.56 -7.46 -7.54
N CYS A 126 -10.47 -8.21 -7.35
CA CYS A 126 -10.10 -8.77 -6.05
C CYS A 126 -9.84 -7.68 -5.00
N LEU A 127 -9.15 -6.60 -5.39
CA LEU A 127 -8.91 -5.45 -4.52
C LEU A 127 -10.21 -4.75 -4.12
N THR A 128 -11.13 -4.53 -5.07
CA THR A 128 -12.43 -3.90 -4.82
C THR A 128 -13.23 -4.68 -3.78
N TYR A 129 -13.27 -5.99 -3.91
CA TYR A 129 -13.89 -6.86 -2.90
C TYR A 129 -13.23 -6.67 -1.52
N TYR A 130 -11.91 -6.76 -1.47
CA TYR A 130 -11.15 -6.66 -0.22
C TYR A 130 -11.36 -5.32 0.49
N LEU A 131 -11.25 -4.20 -0.24
CA LEU A 131 -11.42 -2.86 0.33
C LEU A 131 -12.86 -2.62 0.82
N SER A 132 -13.85 -3.13 0.09
CA SER A 132 -15.26 -3.06 0.52
C SER A 132 -15.50 -3.84 1.82
N ALA A 133 -14.88 -5.02 1.95
CA ALA A 133 -14.97 -5.82 3.16
C ALA A 133 -14.28 -5.14 4.36
N MET A 134 -13.12 -4.53 4.14
CA MET A 134 -12.43 -3.73 5.16
C MET A 134 -13.25 -2.51 5.61
N GLN A 135 -13.83 -1.79 4.65
CA GLN A 135 -14.69 -0.64 4.97
C GLN A 135 -15.87 -1.07 5.84
N LYS A 136 -16.54 -2.17 5.48
CA LYS A 136 -17.66 -2.73 6.26
C LYS A 136 -17.22 -3.10 7.69
N GLU A 137 -16.05 -3.71 7.83
CA GLU A 137 -15.49 -4.07 9.13
C GLU A 137 -15.17 -2.82 9.97
N GLY A 138 -14.51 -1.83 9.38
CA GLY A 138 -14.19 -0.57 10.03
C GLY A 138 -15.45 0.19 10.49
N MET A 139 -16.49 0.24 9.66
CA MET A 139 -17.78 0.84 10.03
C MET A 139 -18.45 0.07 11.17
N LYS A 140 -18.38 -1.26 11.18
CA LYS A 140 -18.92 -2.09 12.27
C LYS A 140 -18.16 -1.85 13.57
N GLN A 141 -16.84 -1.75 13.54
CA GLN A 141 -16.01 -1.44 14.70
C GLN A 141 -16.27 -0.01 15.21
N ALA A 142 -16.38 0.97 14.31
CA ALA A 142 -16.73 2.34 14.64
C ALA A 142 -18.12 2.45 15.28
N GLY A 143 -19.10 1.70 14.79
CA GLY A 143 -20.45 1.64 15.38
C GLY A 143 -20.52 0.89 16.71
N ALA A 144 -19.60 -0.04 16.97
CA ALA A 144 -19.53 -0.79 18.23
C ALA A 144 -18.85 -0.02 19.36
N SER A 145 -17.91 0.87 19.07
CA SER A 145 -17.48 1.91 19.98
C SER A 145 -18.41 3.08 19.77
N ALA A 146 -19.17 3.50 20.79
CA ALA A 146 -19.90 4.76 20.73
C ALA A 146 -18.88 5.85 20.37
N ASP A 147 -18.73 6.07 19.07
CA ASP A 147 -17.52 6.70 18.53
C ASP A 147 -17.53 8.17 18.88
N LYS A 148 -16.73 8.52 19.86
CA LYS A 148 -16.51 9.88 20.28
C LYS A 148 -15.42 10.58 19.44
N ASN A 149 -14.88 9.91 18.45
CA ASN A 149 -13.88 10.48 17.57
C ASN A 149 -14.50 11.49 16.60
N VAL A 150 -13.79 12.57 16.35
CA VAL A 150 -14.16 13.55 15.34
C VAL A 150 -13.42 13.24 14.04
N TYR A 151 -14.16 13.12 12.96
CA TYR A 151 -13.63 12.82 11.63
C TYR A 151 -13.75 14.02 10.71
N VAL A 152 -12.73 14.23 9.88
CA VAL A 152 -12.76 15.17 8.76
C VAL A 152 -12.16 14.45 7.54
N ASN A 153 -12.88 14.44 6.45
CA ASN A 153 -12.48 13.76 5.21
C ASN A 153 -12.06 12.28 5.40
N GLY A 154 -12.75 11.58 6.30
CA GLY A 154 -12.46 10.17 6.61
C GLY A 154 -11.30 9.93 7.59
N GLY A 155 -10.55 10.95 7.96
CA GLY A 155 -9.48 10.86 8.95
C GLY A 155 -9.91 11.30 10.35
N ILE A 156 -9.40 10.63 11.38
CA ILE A 156 -9.61 11.03 12.77
C ILE A 156 -8.80 12.30 13.04
N VAL A 157 -9.47 13.43 13.26
CA VAL A 157 -8.82 14.70 13.63
C VAL A 157 -8.79 14.92 15.14
N ARG A 158 -9.64 14.21 15.88
CA ARG A 158 -9.67 14.24 17.34
C ARG A 158 -10.26 12.94 17.87
N THR A 159 -9.59 12.35 18.83
CA THR A 159 -10.16 11.27 19.66
C THR A 159 -11.15 11.86 20.66
N ASP A 160 -11.78 11.07 21.49
CA ASP A 160 -12.81 11.46 22.46
C ASP A 160 -12.62 12.92 22.99
N PRO A 161 -13.45 13.91 22.57
CA PRO A 161 -13.29 15.31 22.99
C PRO A 161 -13.47 15.53 24.50
N SER A 162 -14.08 14.56 25.20
CA SER A 162 -14.25 14.62 26.66
C SER A 162 -12.96 14.28 27.41
N LYS A 163 -11.94 13.79 26.74
CA LYS A 163 -10.66 13.38 27.32
C LYS A 163 -9.52 14.27 26.79
N LYS A 164 -8.60 14.60 27.67
CA LYS A 164 -7.34 15.25 27.28
C LYS A 164 -6.36 14.18 26.81
N GLN A 165 -6.43 13.81 25.54
CA GLN A 165 -5.57 12.80 24.93
C GLN A 165 -4.80 13.40 23.76
N ILE A 166 -3.57 12.98 23.61
CA ILE A 166 -2.71 13.29 22.46
C ILE A 166 -2.07 11.99 21.99
N SER A 167 -2.05 11.76 20.69
CA SER A 167 -1.32 10.67 20.08
C SER A 167 -0.06 11.21 19.43
N LEU A 168 1.08 10.63 19.79
CA LEU A 168 2.37 10.94 19.16
C LEU A 168 2.67 9.85 18.15
N VAL A 169 2.87 10.25 16.91
CA VAL A 169 3.24 9.34 15.82
C VAL A 169 4.67 9.65 15.41
N PHE A 170 5.52 8.65 15.42
CA PHE A 170 6.90 8.74 14.98
C PHE A 170 7.08 7.90 13.74
N THR A 171 7.61 8.49 12.70
CA THR A 171 7.99 7.79 11.46
C THR A 171 9.50 7.65 11.42
N ALA A 172 9.98 6.48 11.08
CA ALA A 172 11.39 6.22 10.83
C ALA A 172 11.57 5.83 9.36
N ALA A 173 12.64 6.35 8.75
CA ALA A 173 13.05 5.94 7.41
C ALA A 173 14.01 4.73 7.51
N ASP A 174 15.25 4.90 7.09
CA ASP A 174 16.21 3.78 6.97
C ASP A 174 16.77 3.26 8.31
N LYS A 175 16.61 4.02 9.40
CA LYS A 175 17.20 3.69 10.70
C LYS A 175 16.27 4.04 11.85
N ALA A 176 16.21 3.15 12.82
CA ALA A 176 15.43 3.30 14.04
C ALA A 176 16.33 3.60 15.27
N ASP A 177 17.48 4.24 15.08
CA ASP A 177 18.49 4.45 16.11
C ASP A 177 17.98 5.23 17.35
N GLY A 178 16.89 5.99 17.17
CA GLY A 178 16.22 6.72 18.24
C GLY A 178 15.03 6.00 18.88
N ALA A 179 14.65 4.81 18.42
CA ALA A 179 13.42 4.15 18.85
C ALA A 179 13.38 3.89 20.37
N ASP A 180 14.48 3.43 20.95
CA ASP A 180 14.56 3.15 22.40
C ASP A 180 14.39 4.43 23.24
N ALA A 181 14.96 5.55 22.80
CA ALA A 181 14.81 6.85 23.45
C ALA A 181 13.37 7.36 23.31
N ILE A 182 12.76 7.21 22.16
CA ILE A 182 11.36 7.60 21.88
C ILE A 182 10.41 6.78 22.74
N ILE A 183 10.60 5.46 22.84
CA ILE A 183 9.75 4.56 23.64
C ILE A 183 9.96 4.75 25.14
N SER A 184 11.20 4.94 25.59
CA SER A 184 11.55 5.05 27.01
C SER A 184 11.15 6.40 27.62
N THR A 185 11.20 7.48 26.84
CA THR A 185 10.89 8.83 27.34
C THR A 185 9.42 8.97 27.78
N PRO A 186 8.40 8.58 26.99
CA PRO A 186 7.02 8.60 27.46
C PRO A 186 6.81 7.74 28.71
N LYS A 187 7.39 6.54 28.74
CA LYS A 187 7.29 5.64 29.91
C LYS A 187 7.85 6.27 31.17
N ARG A 188 9.03 6.93 31.08
CA ARG A 188 9.66 7.61 32.21
C ARG A 188 8.83 8.76 32.76
N HIS A 189 8.05 9.43 31.90
CA HIS A 189 7.17 10.54 32.27
C HIS A 189 5.72 10.12 32.52
N GLY A 190 5.43 8.82 32.65
CA GLY A 190 4.10 8.30 32.92
C GLY A 190 3.08 8.54 31.80
N ILE A 191 3.56 8.80 30.59
CA ILE A 191 2.72 8.94 29.40
C ILE A 191 2.42 7.51 28.89
N LYS A 192 1.12 7.19 28.79
CA LYS A 192 0.62 5.89 28.30
C LYS A 192 0.31 5.94 26.81
#